data_2813d093cc609d7e93ef6781ee417b10
#
_entry.id   2813d093cc609d7e93ef6781ee417b10
#
_cell.length_a   1.000
_cell.length_b   1.000
_cell.length_c   1.000
_cell.angle_alpha   90.00
_cell.angle_beta   90.00
_cell.angle_gamma   90.00
#
_symmetry.space_group_name_H-M   'P 1'
#
loop_
_entity.id
_entity.type
_entity.pdbx_description
1 polymer ?
#
loop_
_entity_poly.entity_id
_entity_poly.type
_entity_poly.pdbx_seq_one_letter_code
_entity_poly.pdbx_strand_id
1 'polypeptide(L)'
;MAESHTLSSKIIHWSFVLLYGYGIVKQIDDLSQLEDTGLLLFEVMFASVFLALVIMRYLYMRRFETFLGAREPVPIVHTYLAKTVHAGMYLCLILLPLSGLMIAGLFTQGHTNEEGLVLGFVLGVHGFSADLSYVLIAIHVGAALFSRLKGDGIWASMVPVLKDTGPTNNSFIKSISSTEEKIYAKAEQFFASKKQ
;
A
#
# COMPACT_ATOMS: atom_id res chain seq x y z
N MET A 1 -17.55 22.11 -1.02
CA MET A 1 -16.11 21.81 -1.21
C MET A 1 -15.96 20.31 -1.04
N ALA A 2 -15.29 19.63 -1.97
CA ALA A 2 -15.03 18.20 -1.79
C ALA A 2 -14.21 18.00 -0.51
N GLU A 3 -14.62 17.07 0.34
CA GLU A 3 -13.87 16.73 1.55
C GLU A 3 -12.49 16.19 1.17
N SER A 4 -11.48 16.58 1.90
CA SER A 4 -10.11 16.12 1.68
C SER A 4 -9.51 15.60 2.99
N HIS A 5 -8.56 14.68 2.87
CA HIS A 5 -7.80 14.22 4.03
C HIS A 5 -7.09 15.38 4.72
N THR A 6 -6.94 15.29 6.04
CA THR A 6 -6.23 16.29 6.85
C THR A 6 -4.77 16.41 6.41
N LEU A 7 -4.16 17.54 6.71
CA LEU A 7 -2.73 17.75 6.45
C LEU A 7 -1.86 16.66 7.11
N SER A 8 -2.18 16.27 8.35
CA SER A 8 -1.48 15.20 9.07
C SER A 8 -1.57 13.86 8.33
N SER A 9 -2.74 13.52 7.79
CA SER A 9 -2.95 12.31 6.98
C SER A 9 -2.05 12.28 5.75
N LYS A 10 -1.94 13.42 5.05
CA LYS A 10 -1.08 13.57 3.87
C LYS A 10 0.40 13.49 4.23
N ILE A 11 0.83 14.17 5.30
CA ILE A 11 2.22 14.13 5.77
C ILE A 11 2.61 12.69 6.12
N ILE A 12 1.82 12.00 6.94
CA ILE A 12 2.09 10.60 7.31
C ILE A 12 2.16 9.71 6.06
N HIS A 13 1.26 9.92 5.09
CA HIS A 13 1.29 9.15 3.85
C HIS A 13 2.59 9.35 3.06
N TRP A 14 2.95 10.59 2.81
CA TRP A 14 4.10 10.91 1.98
C TRP A 14 5.44 10.60 2.68
N SER A 15 5.54 10.81 3.99
CA SER A 15 6.71 10.37 4.77
C SER A 15 6.91 8.86 4.66
N PHE A 16 5.82 8.10 4.75
CA PHE A 16 5.84 6.66 4.58
C PHE A 16 6.27 6.25 3.16
N VAL A 17 5.76 6.90 2.11
CA VAL A 17 6.13 6.61 0.71
C VAL A 17 7.63 6.84 0.48
N LEU A 18 8.18 7.94 1.00
CA LEU A 18 9.61 8.23 0.89
C LEU A 18 10.46 7.19 1.62
N LEU A 19 10.06 6.80 2.83
CA LEU A 19 10.79 5.82 3.63
C LEU A 19 10.74 4.43 2.99
N TYR A 20 9.60 4.04 2.44
CA TYR A 20 9.46 2.78 1.71
C TYR A 20 10.33 2.77 0.43
N GLY A 21 10.29 3.87 -0.35
CA GLY A 21 11.15 4.01 -1.53
C GLY A 21 12.64 3.93 -1.19
N TYR A 22 13.05 4.56 -0.08
CA TYR A 22 14.41 4.42 0.42
C TYR A 22 14.75 2.96 0.78
N GLY A 23 13.83 2.25 1.44
CA GLY A 23 13.99 0.84 1.77
C GLY A 23 14.21 -0.05 0.55
N ILE A 24 13.51 0.23 -0.56
CA ILE A 24 13.73 -0.49 -1.83
C ILE A 24 15.14 -0.25 -2.39
N VAL A 25 15.62 1.00 -2.34
CA VAL A 25 16.94 1.36 -2.93
C VAL A 25 18.10 0.79 -2.13
N LYS A 26 17.94 0.66 -0.81
CA LYS A 26 19.00 0.23 0.09
C LYS A 26 19.00 -1.27 0.42
N GLN A 27 18.32 -2.11 -0.34
CA GLN A 27 18.24 -3.54 -0.07
C GLN A 27 19.60 -4.16 0.23
N ILE A 28 19.62 -5.11 1.17
CA ILE A 28 20.77 -5.96 1.46
C ILE A 28 20.71 -7.15 0.51
N ASP A 29 21.80 -7.38 -0.24
CA ASP A 29 21.89 -8.44 -1.22
C ASP A 29 22.34 -9.79 -0.61
N ASP A 30 23.05 -9.74 0.53
CA ASP A 30 23.63 -10.90 1.20
C ASP A 30 23.59 -10.73 2.72
N LEU A 31 23.17 -11.76 3.45
CA LEU A 31 23.10 -11.75 4.90
C LEU A 31 24.44 -11.53 5.59
N SER A 32 25.57 -11.90 4.94
CA SER A 32 26.92 -11.64 5.46
C SER A 32 27.20 -10.15 5.69
N GLN A 33 26.50 -9.26 5.00
CA GLN A 33 26.61 -7.82 5.22
C GLN A 33 26.15 -7.41 6.64
N LEU A 34 25.32 -8.21 7.28
CA LEU A 34 24.90 -7.99 8.67
C LEU A 34 25.99 -8.26 9.71
N GLU A 35 27.15 -8.81 9.31
CA GLU A 35 28.35 -8.88 10.17
C GLU A 35 28.87 -7.47 10.52
N ASP A 36 28.62 -6.48 9.65
CA ASP A 36 28.84 -5.08 10.01
C ASP A 36 27.79 -4.64 11.06
N THR A 37 28.26 -4.48 12.28
CA THR A 37 27.41 -4.08 13.42
C THR A 37 26.76 -2.72 13.22
N GLY A 38 27.37 -1.80 12.48
CA GLY A 38 26.81 -0.49 12.13
C GLY A 38 25.61 -0.66 11.18
N LEU A 39 25.77 -1.50 10.14
CA LEU A 39 24.69 -1.80 9.20
C LEU A 39 23.56 -2.54 9.90
N LEU A 40 23.86 -3.57 10.70
CA LEU A 40 22.85 -4.30 11.45
C LEU A 40 22.02 -3.38 12.36
N LEU A 41 22.67 -2.49 13.12
CA LEU A 41 21.99 -1.52 13.98
C LEU A 41 21.09 -0.59 13.14
N PHE A 42 21.61 -0.12 12.01
CA PHE A 42 20.85 0.74 11.11
C PHE A 42 19.59 0.03 10.58
N GLU A 43 19.69 -1.25 10.16
CA GLU A 43 18.56 -2.04 9.68
C GLU A 43 17.50 -2.23 10.76
N VAL A 44 17.92 -2.56 11.98
CA VAL A 44 17.00 -2.71 13.13
C VAL A 44 16.28 -1.39 13.44
N MET A 45 17.01 -0.28 13.45
CA MET A 45 16.41 1.05 13.68
C MET A 45 15.44 1.41 12.56
N PHE A 46 15.86 1.21 11.30
CA PHE A 46 15.04 1.50 10.13
C PHE A 46 13.74 0.68 10.13
N ALA A 47 13.83 -0.63 10.33
CA ALA A 47 12.67 -1.51 10.37
C ALA A 47 11.73 -1.16 11.54
N SER A 48 12.27 -0.81 12.70
CA SER A 48 11.48 -0.39 13.88
C SER A 48 10.72 0.91 13.63
N VAL A 49 11.38 1.93 13.08
CA VAL A 49 10.75 3.22 12.74
C VAL A 49 9.70 3.02 11.66
N PHE A 50 10.03 2.22 10.63
CA PHE A 50 9.10 1.94 9.54
C PHE A 50 7.85 1.22 10.05
N LEU A 51 8.00 0.18 10.88
CA LEU A 51 6.89 -0.55 11.50
C LEU A 51 6.00 0.38 12.33
N ALA A 52 6.61 1.23 13.17
CA ALA A 52 5.87 2.20 13.98
C ALA A 52 5.05 3.17 13.10
N LEU A 53 5.64 3.66 12.00
CA LEU A 53 4.95 4.55 11.05
C LEU A 53 3.79 3.84 10.33
N VAL A 54 3.95 2.58 9.93
CA VAL A 54 2.88 1.79 9.30
C VAL A 54 1.71 1.62 10.27
N ILE A 55 1.99 1.21 11.51
CA ILE A 55 0.96 1.02 12.54
C ILE A 55 0.25 2.35 12.84
N MET A 56 1.01 3.43 13.04
CA MET A 56 0.45 4.76 13.27
C MET A 56 -0.45 5.20 12.10
N ARG A 57 0.01 5.01 10.86
CA ARG A 57 -0.78 5.31 9.66
C ARG A 57 -2.07 4.50 9.63
N TYR A 58 -2.00 3.18 9.86
CA TYR A 58 -3.16 2.31 9.88
C TYR A 58 -4.19 2.77 10.91
N LEU A 59 -3.75 3.01 12.16
CA LEU A 59 -4.63 3.47 13.25
C LEU A 59 -5.24 4.85 12.97
N TYR A 60 -4.47 5.73 12.35
CA TYR A 60 -4.95 7.07 12.00
C TYR A 60 -5.96 7.03 10.86
N MET A 61 -5.66 6.28 9.78
CA MET A 61 -6.48 6.23 8.57
C MET A 61 -7.80 5.49 8.73
N ARG A 62 -7.89 4.52 9.65
CA ARG A 62 -9.16 3.81 9.91
C ARG A 62 -10.30 4.71 10.43
N ARG A 63 -10.01 5.97 10.73
CA ARG A 63 -11.00 6.98 11.14
C ARG A 63 -11.69 7.66 9.94
N PHE A 64 -11.15 7.51 8.75
CA PHE A 64 -11.65 8.14 7.55
C PHE A 64 -12.42 7.16 6.67
N GLU A 65 -13.37 7.70 5.94
CA GLU A 65 -14.09 6.93 4.93
C GLU A 65 -13.19 6.58 3.75
N THR A 66 -13.47 5.44 3.13
CA THR A 66 -12.88 5.07 1.84
C THR A 66 -13.43 6.02 0.77
N PHE A 67 -12.59 6.46 -0.15
CA PHE A 67 -12.96 7.40 -1.22
C PHE A 67 -13.40 8.80 -0.75
N LEU A 68 -12.84 9.26 0.37
CA LEU A 68 -13.01 10.65 0.77
C LEU A 68 -12.63 11.59 -0.40
N GLY A 69 -13.51 12.52 -0.73
CA GLY A 69 -13.32 13.46 -1.84
C GLY A 69 -13.88 13.01 -3.20
N ALA A 70 -14.45 11.80 -3.30
CA ALA A 70 -15.17 11.39 -4.51
C ALA A 70 -16.32 12.35 -4.83
N ARG A 71 -16.47 12.71 -6.11
CA ARG A 71 -17.52 13.62 -6.58
C ARG A 71 -18.87 12.94 -6.75
N GLU A 72 -18.85 11.62 -6.96
CA GLU A 72 -20.02 10.77 -7.16
C GLU A 72 -19.96 9.54 -6.24
N PRO A 73 -21.10 8.94 -5.92
CA PRO A 73 -21.14 7.70 -5.15
C PRO A 73 -20.32 6.60 -5.83
N VAL A 74 -19.47 5.93 -5.07
CA VAL A 74 -18.61 4.85 -5.57
C VAL A 74 -19.34 3.52 -5.43
N PRO A 75 -19.33 2.65 -6.47
CA PRO A 75 -19.93 1.32 -6.42
C PRO A 75 -19.42 0.48 -5.24
N ILE A 76 -20.32 -0.31 -4.65
CA ILE A 76 -19.99 -1.16 -3.49
C ILE A 76 -18.84 -2.13 -3.82
N VAL A 77 -18.86 -2.73 -5.00
CA VAL A 77 -17.80 -3.66 -5.46
C VAL A 77 -16.44 -2.95 -5.52
N HIS A 78 -16.39 -1.75 -6.09
CA HIS A 78 -15.16 -0.94 -6.12
C HIS A 78 -14.66 -0.63 -4.69
N THR A 79 -15.58 -0.30 -3.79
CA THR A 79 -15.25 -0.04 -2.38
C THR A 79 -14.62 -1.27 -1.71
N TYR A 80 -15.15 -2.47 -1.94
CA TYR A 80 -14.56 -3.70 -1.41
C TYR A 80 -13.20 -4.00 -2.02
N LEU A 81 -13.04 -3.85 -3.33
CA LEU A 81 -11.75 -4.03 -4.00
C LEU A 81 -10.68 -3.08 -3.44
N ALA A 82 -11.00 -1.80 -3.31
CA ALA A 82 -10.09 -0.84 -2.72
C ALA A 82 -9.72 -1.17 -1.27
N LYS A 83 -10.69 -1.57 -0.44
CA LYS A 83 -10.43 -2.02 0.94
C LYS A 83 -9.54 -3.26 0.98
N THR A 84 -9.73 -4.22 0.07
CA THR A 84 -8.90 -5.43 -0.02
C THR A 84 -7.46 -5.08 -0.40
N VAL A 85 -7.26 -4.23 -1.41
CA VAL A 85 -5.92 -3.75 -1.80
C VAL A 85 -5.24 -3.03 -0.64
N HIS A 86 -5.94 -2.11 0.04
CA HIS A 86 -5.37 -1.41 1.21
C HIS A 86 -5.04 -2.36 2.36
N ALA A 87 -5.94 -3.31 2.68
CA ALA A 87 -5.69 -4.30 3.73
C ALA A 87 -4.49 -5.19 3.40
N GLY A 88 -4.38 -5.65 2.15
CA GLY A 88 -3.23 -6.41 1.66
C GLY A 88 -1.93 -5.62 1.75
N MET A 89 -1.93 -4.34 1.34
CA MET A 89 -0.77 -3.46 1.49
C MET A 89 -0.36 -3.32 2.96
N TYR A 90 -1.30 -3.03 3.87
CA TYR A 90 -0.96 -2.91 5.30
C TYR A 90 -0.40 -4.21 5.85
N LEU A 91 -0.96 -5.37 5.47
CA LEU A 91 -0.45 -6.67 5.89
C LEU A 91 1.00 -6.87 5.44
N CYS A 92 1.30 -6.68 4.15
CA CYS A 92 2.66 -6.80 3.63
C CYS A 92 3.62 -5.81 4.30
N LEU A 93 3.20 -4.55 4.45
CA LEU A 93 4.01 -3.48 5.01
C LEU A 93 4.24 -3.59 6.53
N ILE A 94 3.46 -4.43 7.22
CA ILE A 94 3.73 -4.85 8.60
C ILE A 94 4.65 -6.07 8.62
N LEU A 95 4.39 -7.06 7.75
CA LEU A 95 5.18 -8.30 7.70
C LEU A 95 6.63 -8.03 7.28
N LEU A 96 6.87 -7.09 6.35
CA LEU A 96 8.21 -6.73 5.89
C LEU A 96 9.16 -6.32 7.03
N PRO A 97 8.88 -5.23 7.78
CA PRO A 97 9.78 -4.82 8.85
C PRO A 97 9.77 -5.83 10.01
N LEU A 98 8.67 -6.50 10.28
CA LEU A 98 8.59 -7.52 11.34
C LEU A 98 9.49 -8.72 11.02
N SER A 99 9.41 -9.25 9.80
CA SER A 99 10.29 -10.33 9.36
C SER A 99 11.76 -9.88 9.27
N GLY A 100 12.03 -8.63 8.84
CA GLY A 100 13.38 -8.07 8.86
C GLY A 100 13.97 -8.01 10.28
N LEU A 101 13.19 -7.59 11.27
CA LEU A 101 13.60 -7.61 12.68
C LEU A 101 13.83 -9.05 13.19
N MET A 102 13.01 -10.01 12.73
CA MET A 102 13.22 -11.43 13.06
C MET A 102 14.50 -11.98 12.43
N ILE A 103 14.81 -11.63 11.17
CA ILE A 103 16.07 -11.99 10.50
C ILE A 103 17.25 -11.46 11.30
N ALA A 104 17.25 -10.17 11.65
CA ALA A 104 18.31 -9.55 12.46
C ALA A 104 18.45 -10.23 13.83
N GLY A 105 17.35 -10.56 14.49
CA GLY A 105 17.36 -11.27 15.77
C GLY A 105 17.91 -12.71 15.66
N LEU A 106 17.55 -13.45 14.62
CA LEU A 106 18.09 -14.79 14.37
C LEU A 106 19.58 -14.74 14.04
N PHE A 107 19.99 -13.77 13.21
CA PHE A 107 21.39 -13.55 12.84
C PHE A 107 22.26 -13.30 14.09
N THR A 108 21.85 -12.43 14.99
CA THR A 108 22.56 -12.13 16.25
C THR A 108 22.66 -13.33 17.19
N GLN A 109 21.77 -14.33 17.04
CA GLN A 109 21.81 -15.59 17.81
C GLN A 109 22.65 -16.69 17.11
N GLY A 110 23.32 -16.35 15.99
CA GLY A 110 24.15 -17.29 15.25
C GLY A 110 23.41 -18.17 14.23
N HIS A 111 22.12 -17.90 13.97
CA HIS A 111 21.37 -18.58 12.91
C HIS A 111 21.66 -17.92 11.57
N THR A 112 22.72 -18.38 10.89
CA THR A 112 23.19 -17.82 9.60
C THR A 112 22.93 -18.75 8.42
N ASN A 113 22.43 -19.97 8.66
CA ASN A 113 22.09 -20.91 7.59
C ASN A 113 20.74 -20.55 6.95
N GLU A 114 20.77 -19.97 5.76
CA GLU A 114 19.59 -19.54 4.98
C GLU A 114 18.70 -20.71 4.58
N GLU A 115 19.25 -21.91 4.38
CA GLU A 115 18.51 -23.13 4.09
C GLU A 115 17.90 -23.76 5.36
N GLY A 116 18.26 -23.24 6.53
CA GLY A 116 17.71 -23.68 7.80
C GLY A 116 16.21 -23.39 7.91
N LEU A 117 15.44 -24.33 8.51
CA LEU A 117 13.98 -24.27 8.55
C LEU A 117 13.44 -22.91 9.07
N VAL A 118 14.03 -22.39 10.14
CA VAL A 118 13.51 -21.17 10.79
C VAL A 118 13.90 -19.93 10.00
N LEU A 119 15.20 -19.76 9.70
CA LEU A 119 15.67 -18.58 8.96
C LEU A 119 15.13 -18.59 7.53
N GLY A 120 15.16 -19.72 6.83
CA GLY A 120 14.61 -19.85 5.47
C GLY A 120 13.12 -19.54 5.39
N PHE A 121 12.32 -19.96 6.40
CA PHE A 121 10.91 -19.60 6.48
C PHE A 121 10.73 -18.07 6.64
N VAL A 122 11.48 -17.43 7.53
CA VAL A 122 11.37 -15.98 7.75
C VAL A 122 11.82 -15.19 6.53
N LEU A 123 12.89 -15.62 5.86
CA LEU A 123 13.34 -15.05 4.58
C LEU A 123 12.27 -15.20 3.50
N GLY A 124 11.62 -16.37 3.41
CA GLY A 124 10.51 -16.60 2.48
C GLY A 124 9.33 -15.66 2.74
N VAL A 125 8.94 -15.46 4.00
CA VAL A 125 7.89 -14.51 4.37
C VAL A 125 8.29 -13.08 4.01
N HIS A 126 9.55 -12.70 4.25
CA HIS A 126 10.07 -11.38 3.92
C HIS A 126 10.01 -11.11 2.42
N GLY A 127 10.59 -12.02 1.61
CA GLY A 127 10.61 -11.90 0.15
C GLY A 127 9.20 -11.90 -0.44
N PHE A 128 8.34 -12.85 -0.04
CA PHE A 128 6.94 -12.88 -0.49
C PHE A 128 6.18 -11.58 -0.17
N SER A 129 6.40 -11.03 1.04
CA SER A 129 5.76 -9.78 1.45
C SER A 129 6.28 -8.59 0.63
N ALA A 130 7.57 -8.59 0.25
CA ALA A 130 8.15 -7.59 -0.64
C ALA A 130 7.49 -7.64 -2.01
N ASP A 131 7.50 -8.80 -2.67
CA ASP A 131 6.96 -8.99 -4.02
C ASP A 131 5.47 -8.65 -4.08
N LEU A 132 4.69 -9.16 -3.13
CA LEU A 132 3.26 -8.87 -3.07
C LEU A 132 3.01 -7.38 -2.83
N SER A 133 3.83 -6.71 -2.01
CA SER A 133 3.69 -5.27 -1.76
C SER A 133 3.92 -4.46 -3.04
N TYR A 134 4.88 -4.83 -3.89
CA TYR A 134 5.13 -4.16 -5.18
C TYR A 134 3.90 -4.24 -6.09
N VAL A 135 3.30 -5.43 -6.21
CA VAL A 135 2.09 -5.63 -7.02
C VAL A 135 0.92 -4.80 -6.49
N LEU A 136 0.66 -4.85 -5.19
CA LEU A 136 -0.46 -4.11 -4.57
C LEU A 136 -0.26 -2.60 -4.66
N ILE A 137 0.96 -2.10 -4.48
CA ILE A 137 1.29 -0.68 -4.63
C ILE A 137 1.13 -0.25 -6.09
N ALA A 138 1.57 -1.06 -7.05
CA ALA A 138 1.37 -0.76 -8.47
C ALA A 138 -0.12 -0.65 -8.83
N ILE A 139 -0.95 -1.57 -8.33
CA ILE A 139 -2.41 -1.51 -8.49
C ILE A 139 -2.98 -0.24 -7.85
N HIS A 140 -2.57 0.07 -6.61
CA HIS A 140 -3.04 1.25 -5.90
C HIS A 140 -2.67 2.55 -6.62
N VAL A 141 -1.42 2.69 -7.04
CA VAL A 141 -0.94 3.87 -7.77
C VAL A 141 -1.61 3.97 -9.15
N GLY A 142 -1.76 2.85 -9.86
CA GLY A 142 -2.45 2.78 -11.14
C GLY A 142 -3.91 3.24 -11.03
N ALA A 143 -4.63 2.76 -10.02
CA ALA A 143 -6.00 3.19 -9.72
C ALA A 143 -6.08 4.69 -9.38
N ALA A 144 -5.14 5.20 -8.58
CA ALA A 144 -5.07 6.62 -8.24
C ALA A 144 -4.79 7.51 -9.47
N LEU A 145 -3.89 7.09 -10.36
CA LEU A 145 -3.62 7.78 -11.63
C LEU A 145 -4.84 7.76 -12.55
N PHE A 146 -5.53 6.62 -12.65
CA PHE A 146 -6.76 6.53 -13.44
C PHE A 146 -7.86 7.45 -12.87
N SER A 147 -8.04 7.48 -11.55
CA SER A 147 -8.93 8.42 -10.86
C SER A 147 -8.61 9.87 -11.23
N ARG A 148 -7.33 10.26 -11.25
CA ARG A 148 -6.90 11.58 -11.69
C ARG A 148 -7.29 11.86 -13.15
N LEU A 149 -7.07 10.91 -14.06
CA LEU A 149 -7.40 11.05 -15.49
C LEU A 149 -8.92 11.16 -15.70
N LYS A 150 -9.69 10.46 -14.89
CA LYS A 150 -11.16 10.50 -14.89
C LYS A 150 -11.69 11.81 -14.31
N GLY A 151 -10.97 12.38 -13.35
CA GLY A 151 -11.34 13.64 -12.69
C GLY A 151 -12.45 13.45 -11.67
N ASP A 152 -12.49 12.31 -10.98
CA ASP A 152 -13.51 11.94 -9.99
C ASP A 152 -13.30 12.55 -8.59
N GLY A 153 -12.19 13.24 -8.34
CA GLY A 153 -11.90 13.96 -7.10
C GLY A 153 -11.08 13.19 -6.08
N ILE A 154 -10.96 11.86 -6.22
CA ILE A 154 -10.27 11.00 -5.25
C ILE A 154 -8.78 11.33 -5.18
N TRP A 155 -8.12 11.54 -6.33
CA TRP A 155 -6.72 11.94 -6.40
C TRP A 155 -6.41 13.15 -5.51
N ALA A 156 -7.18 14.21 -5.65
CA ALA A 156 -6.97 15.48 -4.96
C ALA A 156 -7.15 15.38 -3.42
N SER A 157 -7.81 14.32 -2.94
CA SER A 157 -8.01 14.10 -1.50
C SER A 157 -6.71 13.75 -0.77
N MET A 158 -5.77 13.05 -1.44
CA MET A 158 -4.55 12.56 -0.82
C MET A 158 -3.27 13.17 -1.45
N VAL A 159 -3.29 13.46 -2.75
CA VAL A 159 -2.13 14.01 -3.47
C VAL A 159 -2.22 15.54 -3.50
N PRO A 160 -1.20 16.26 -2.97
CA PRO A 160 -1.25 17.72 -2.87
C PRO A 160 -0.96 18.43 -4.20
N VAL A 161 -0.39 17.72 -5.16
CA VAL A 161 0.05 18.27 -6.45
C VAL A 161 -0.78 17.70 -7.61
N LEU A 162 -0.74 18.38 -8.75
CA LEU A 162 -1.39 17.93 -9.99
C LEU A 162 -2.88 17.60 -9.78
N LYS A 163 -3.59 18.45 -9.04
CA LYS A 163 -5.02 18.26 -8.78
C LYS A 163 -5.80 18.14 -10.08
N ASP A 164 -6.81 17.29 -10.08
CA ASP A 164 -7.74 17.22 -11.21
C ASP A 164 -8.60 18.50 -11.30
N THR A 165 -8.96 18.88 -12.50
CA THR A 165 -9.76 20.08 -12.79
C THR A 165 -11.25 19.78 -12.95
N GLY A 166 -11.66 18.54 -12.80
CA GLY A 166 -13.03 18.09 -12.98
C GLY A 166 -13.15 16.91 -13.94
N PRO A 167 -14.38 16.45 -14.21
CA PRO A 167 -14.61 15.32 -15.10
C PRO A 167 -13.93 15.46 -16.45
N THR A 168 -13.29 14.40 -16.91
CA THR A 168 -12.53 14.38 -18.14
C THR A 168 -13.41 14.60 -19.40
N ASN A 169 -12.89 15.31 -20.38
CA ASN A 169 -13.50 15.42 -21.72
C ASN A 169 -12.92 14.44 -22.74
N ASN A 170 -11.88 13.66 -22.34
CA ASN A 170 -11.25 12.70 -23.22
C ASN A 170 -12.18 11.50 -23.49
N SER A 171 -12.52 11.26 -24.76
CA SER A 171 -13.44 10.19 -25.18
C SER A 171 -12.93 8.80 -24.85
N PHE A 172 -11.62 8.56 -24.90
CA PHE A 172 -10.99 7.29 -24.57
C PHE A 172 -11.15 6.98 -23.07
N ILE A 173 -10.87 7.96 -22.22
CA ILE A 173 -11.04 7.79 -20.75
C ILE A 173 -12.51 7.57 -20.40
N LYS A 174 -13.44 8.32 -21.04
CA LYS A 174 -14.89 8.12 -20.85
C LYS A 174 -15.33 6.70 -21.26
N SER A 175 -14.80 6.16 -22.36
CA SER A 175 -15.11 4.81 -22.82
C SER A 175 -14.64 3.74 -21.81
N ILE A 176 -13.42 3.89 -21.26
CA ILE A 176 -12.91 2.98 -20.21
C ILE A 176 -13.77 3.10 -18.94
N SER A 177 -14.07 4.32 -18.48
CA SER A 177 -14.91 4.56 -17.31
C SER A 177 -16.31 3.94 -17.46
N SER A 178 -16.95 4.09 -18.62
CA SER A 178 -18.26 3.49 -18.87
C SER A 178 -18.21 1.95 -18.89
N THR A 179 -17.10 1.38 -19.34
CA THR A 179 -16.90 -0.07 -19.30
C THR A 179 -16.71 -0.55 -17.84
N GLU A 180 -15.91 0.15 -17.07
CA GLU A 180 -15.72 -0.09 -15.64
C GLU A 180 -17.06 -0.06 -14.89
N GLU A 181 -17.87 0.97 -15.10
CA GLU A 181 -19.21 1.11 -14.48
C GLU A 181 -20.14 -0.06 -14.83
N LYS A 182 -20.14 -0.50 -16.09
CA LYS A 182 -20.94 -1.67 -16.53
C LYS A 182 -20.48 -2.96 -15.84
N ILE A 183 -19.17 -3.15 -15.68
CA ILE A 183 -18.61 -4.31 -14.98
C ILE A 183 -19.06 -4.31 -13.51
N TYR A 184 -18.95 -3.17 -12.83
CA TYR A 184 -19.38 -3.05 -11.43
C TYR A 184 -20.89 -3.25 -11.28
N ALA A 185 -21.70 -2.63 -12.11
CA ALA A 185 -23.16 -2.82 -12.08
C ALA A 185 -23.55 -4.29 -12.29
N LYS A 186 -22.89 -4.99 -13.21
CA LYS A 186 -23.14 -6.43 -13.44
C LYS A 186 -22.70 -7.29 -12.23
N ALA A 187 -21.58 -6.96 -11.61
CA ALA A 187 -21.12 -7.65 -10.41
C ALA A 187 -22.09 -7.40 -9.23
N GLU A 188 -22.56 -6.18 -9.03
CA GLU A 188 -23.54 -5.87 -7.98
C GLU A 188 -24.87 -6.64 -8.19
N GLN A 189 -25.38 -6.72 -9.41
CA GLN A 189 -26.56 -7.52 -9.74
C GLN A 189 -26.36 -9.01 -9.42
N PHE A 190 -25.18 -9.56 -9.75
CA PHE A 190 -24.86 -10.95 -9.43
C PHE A 190 -24.85 -11.22 -7.91
N PHE A 191 -24.29 -10.33 -7.13
CA PHE A 191 -24.29 -10.47 -5.66
C PHE A 191 -25.67 -10.24 -5.04
N ALA A 192 -26.48 -9.34 -5.60
CA ALA A 192 -27.85 -9.13 -5.15
C ALA A 192 -28.75 -10.34 -5.39
N SER A 193 -28.60 -10.99 -6.55
CA SER A 193 -29.40 -12.20 -6.91
C SER A 193 -29.09 -13.43 -6.05
N LYS A 194 -27.90 -13.50 -5.42
CA LYS A 194 -27.53 -14.62 -4.53
C LYS A 194 -28.02 -14.45 -3.08
N LYS A 195 -28.59 -13.29 -2.73
CA LYS A 195 -29.11 -13.01 -1.38
C LYS A 195 -30.62 -13.30 -1.26
N GLN A 196 -31.29 -13.64 -2.35
CA GLN A 196 -32.66 -14.12 -2.40
C GLN A 196 -32.68 -15.65 -2.44
#